data_6bf4bac87295f8ab6ed1839dffcc1e7d
#
_entry.id   6bf4bac87295f8ab6ed1839dffcc1e7d
#
_cell.length_a   1.000
_cell.length_b   1.000
_cell.length_c   1.000
_cell.angle_alpha   90.00
_cell.angle_beta   90.00
_cell.angle_gamma   90.00
#
_symmetry.space_group_name_H-M   'P 1'
#
loop_
_entity.id
_entity.type
_entity.pdbx_description
1 polymer ?
#
loop_
_entity_poly.entity_id
_entity_poly.type
_entity_poly.pdbx_seq_one_letter_code
_entity_poly.pdbx_strand_id
1 'polypeptide(L)'
;MKFNTIDDLKAAGFEGFIPVVQLQADSTGIPRTAGVYMVVYTEGNMPEFLSRGTGGFFKGKDPNVSITELGTNWVKNTCVVYIGKAGTTLRKRLNQYLKFGNGQNIGHWGGRYIWQIKNSGNLLLCWKPTPDEDPEAIETALIARFKEQHGGHRPFANLKD
;
A
#
# COMPACT_ATOMS: atom_id res chain seq x y z
N MET A 1 11.91 10.57 -9.54
CA MET A 1 11.63 9.15 -9.18
C MET A 1 10.60 8.58 -10.12
N LYS A 2 10.75 7.34 -10.51
CA LYS A 2 9.78 6.56 -11.30
C LYS A 2 9.13 5.49 -10.41
N PHE A 3 7.97 4.99 -10.84
CA PHE A 3 7.18 4.00 -10.08
C PHE A 3 6.88 2.73 -10.88
N ASN A 4 7.69 2.45 -11.92
CA ASN A 4 7.37 1.38 -12.87
C ASN A 4 7.88 0.01 -12.40
N THR A 5 9.05 -0.03 -11.76
CA THR A 5 9.74 -1.27 -11.39
C THR A 5 10.25 -1.20 -9.95
N ILE A 6 10.55 -2.37 -9.39
CA ILE A 6 11.20 -2.47 -8.07
C ILE A 6 12.54 -1.73 -8.07
N ASP A 7 13.31 -1.82 -9.17
CA ASP A 7 14.59 -1.11 -9.27
C ASP A 7 14.43 0.40 -9.19
N ASP A 8 13.36 0.96 -9.76
CA ASP A 8 13.03 2.37 -9.62
C ASP A 8 12.85 2.76 -8.14
N LEU A 9 12.15 1.92 -7.39
CA LEU A 9 11.88 2.16 -5.97
C LEU A 9 13.13 2.01 -5.12
N LYS A 10 13.96 1.01 -5.41
CA LYS A 10 15.26 0.84 -4.73
C LYS A 10 16.18 2.03 -4.98
N ALA A 11 16.22 2.54 -6.21
CA ALA A 11 16.98 3.72 -6.55
C ALA A 11 16.53 4.96 -5.78
N ALA A 12 15.26 5.03 -5.38
CA ALA A 12 14.69 6.10 -4.56
C ALA A 12 14.88 5.88 -3.05
N GLY A 13 15.56 4.81 -2.64
CA GLY A 13 15.87 4.54 -1.23
C GLY A 13 14.88 3.63 -0.50
N PHE A 14 13.93 3.04 -1.21
CA PHE A 14 13.02 2.05 -0.61
C PHE A 14 13.73 0.71 -0.40
N GLU A 15 13.39 0.04 0.68
CA GLU A 15 13.93 -1.25 1.08
C GLU A 15 12.80 -2.17 1.55
N GLY A 16 13.11 -3.43 1.83
CA GLY A 16 12.17 -4.46 2.24
C GLY A 16 11.76 -5.31 1.03
N PHE A 17 10.68 -4.99 0.35
CA PHE A 17 10.11 -5.77 -0.76
C PHE A 17 9.78 -7.20 -0.32
N ILE A 18 9.10 -7.31 0.81
CA ILE A 18 8.76 -8.58 1.45
C ILE A 18 7.29 -8.88 1.21
N PRO A 19 6.93 -10.13 0.85
CA PRO A 19 5.53 -10.50 0.68
C PRO A 19 4.69 -10.23 1.93
N VAL A 20 3.49 -9.71 1.73
CA VAL A 20 2.53 -9.41 2.80
C VAL A 20 2.34 -10.62 3.71
N VAL A 21 2.18 -11.81 3.14
CA VAL A 21 1.96 -13.05 3.92
C VAL A 21 3.13 -13.35 4.87
N GLN A 22 4.37 -13.06 4.48
CA GLN A 22 5.54 -13.24 5.34
C GLN A 22 5.54 -12.25 6.50
N LEU A 23 5.18 -10.98 6.22
CA LEU A 23 5.12 -9.94 7.25
C LEU A 23 3.95 -10.17 8.22
N GLN A 24 2.86 -10.77 7.76
CA GLN A 24 1.76 -11.18 8.64
C GLN A 24 2.20 -12.27 9.63
N ALA A 25 3.14 -13.12 9.24
CA ALA A 25 3.71 -14.14 10.12
C ALA A 25 4.80 -13.58 11.05
N ASP A 26 5.64 -12.67 10.54
CA ASP A 26 6.73 -12.04 11.30
C ASP A 26 7.04 -10.65 10.74
N SER A 27 6.68 -9.62 11.49
CA SER A 27 6.89 -8.23 11.13
C SER A 27 8.13 -7.59 11.77
N THR A 28 8.97 -8.37 12.45
CA THR A 28 10.12 -7.85 13.21
C THR A 28 11.18 -7.18 12.33
N GLY A 29 11.22 -7.48 11.04
CA GLY A 29 12.11 -6.82 10.08
C GLY A 29 11.71 -5.39 9.70
N ILE A 30 10.49 -4.95 10.03
CA ILE A 30 10.03 -3.60 9.71
C ILE A 30 10.67 -2.61 10.70
N PRO A 31 11.25 -1.47 10.21
CA PRO A 31 11.90 -0.51 11.10
C PRO A 31 10.98 0.12 12.15
N ARG A 32 11.54 0.45 13.30
CA ARG A 32 10.85 1.17 14.40
C ARG A 32 11.04 2.69 14.30
N THR A 33 11.09 3.21 13.11
CA THR A 33 11.22 4.63 12.82
C THR A 33 10.05 5.12 12.00
N ALA A 34 9.78 6.41 12.03
CA ALA A 34 8.81 7.03 11.13
C ALA A 34 9.27 6.88 9.67
N GLY A 35 8.35 6.91 8.74
CA GLY A 35 8.69 6.80 7.33
C GLY A 35 7.48 6.69 6.41
N VAL A 36 7.77 6.41 5.16
CA VAL A 36 6.77 6.14 4.12
C VAL A 36 6.88 4.70 3.65
N TYR A 37 5.80 4.16 3.11
CA TYR A 37 5.78 2.79 2.61
C TYR A 37 4.93 2.70 1.36
N MET A 38 5.14 1.63 0.61
CA MET A 38 4.38 1.34 -0.61
C MET A 38 3.98 -0.13 -0.63
N VAL A 39 2.84 -0.40 -1.25
CA VAL A 39 2.43 -1.75 -1.65
C VAL A 39 2.72 -1.90 -3.13
N VAL A 40 3.37 -3.00 -3.49
CA VAL A 40 3.88 -3.27 -4.83
C VAL A 40 3.23 -4.51 -5.41
N TYR A 41 2.75 -4.38 -6.64
CA TYR A 41 2.17 -5.45 -7.45
C TYR A 41 3.08 -5.69 -8.66
N THR A 42 3.54 -6.94 -8.84
CA THR A 42 4.59 -7.26 -9.83
C THR A 42 4.10 -8.04 -11.05
N GLU A 43 2.82 -8.38 -11.12
CA GLU A 43 2.26 -9.25 -12.16
C GLU A 43 1.97 -8.49 -13.45
N GLY A 44 2.29 -7.46 -13.82
CA GLY A 44 2.14 -6.73 -15.09
C GLY A 44 0.71 -6.52 -15.61
N ASN A 45 -0.20 -7.43 -15.39
CA ASN A 45 -1.60 -7.34 -15.83
C ASN A 45 -2.50 -6.92 -14.67
N MET A 46 -3.67 -6.33 -14.98
CA MET A 46 -4.67 -6.05 -13.94
C MET A 46 -5.03 -7.36 -13.21
N PRO A 47 -5.04 -7.34 -11.86
CA PRO A 47 -5.35 -8.55 -11.10
C PRO A 47 -6.82 -8.91 -11.19
N GLU A 48 -7.15 -10.13 -10.80
CA GLU A 48 -8.52 -10.50 -10.48
C GLU A 48 -8.91 -9.89 -9.14
N PHE A 49 -10.09 -9.30 -9.06
CA PHE A 49 -10.63 -8.73 -7.84
C PHE A 49 -11.67 -9.66 -7.22
N LEU A 50 -11.69 -9.70 -5.89
CA LEU A 50 -12.68 -10.45 -5.12
C LEU A 50 -13.87 -9.54 -4.79
N SER A 51 -15.09 -10.05 -4.94
CA SER A 51 -16.29 -9.33 -4.49
C SER A 51 -16.28 -9.14 -2.97
N ARG A 52 -15.65 -10.04 -2.25
CA ARG A 52 -15.41 -9.96 -0.81
C ARG A 52 -13.96 -10.31 -0.54
N GLY A 53 -13.19 -9.30 -0.11
CA GLY A 53 -11.77 -9.44 0.22
C GLY A 53 -11.54 -9.88 1.66
N THR A 54 -10.30 -9.75 2.11
CA THR A 54 -9.84 -10.19 3.43
C THR A 54 -9.83 -9.09 4.48
N GLY A 55 -10.14 -7.84 4.10
CA GLY A 55 -10.10 -6.70 5.03
C GLY A 55 -11.15 -6.78 6.14
N GLY A 56 -10.82 -6.19 7.29
CA GLY A 56 -11.67 -6.19 8.47
C GLY A 56 -12.84 -5.20 8.38
N PHE A 57 -13.88 -5.44 9.18
CA PHE A 57 -15.04 -4.56 9.30
C PHE A 57 -14.83 -3.57 10.45
N PHE A 58 -14.00 -2.57 10.23
CA PHE A 58 -13.69 -1.58 11.27
C PHE A 58 -14.92 -0.76 11.63
N LYS A 59 -15.29 -0.76 12.91
CA LYS A 59 -16.51 -0.12 13.43
C LYS A 59 -17.78 -0.58 12.72
N GLY A 60 -17.84 -1.85 12.32
CA GLY A 60 -18.99 -2.43 11.64
C GLY A 60 -19.15 -2.02 10.17
N LYS A 61 -18.21 -1.27 9.61
CA LYS A 61 -18.27 -0.84 8.21
C LYS A 61 -17.66 -1.90 7.30
N ASP A 62 -18.37 -2.21 6.22
CA ASP A 62 -17.88 -3.11 5.17
C ASP A 62 -16.75 -2.43 4.39
N PRO A 63 -15.53 -3.01 4.36
CA PRO A 63 -14.43 -2.45 3.58
C PRO A 63 -14.56 -2.72 2.08
N ASN A 64 -15.44 -3.63 1.66
CA ASN A 64 -15.53 -4.07 0.28
C ASN A 64 -16.32 -3.09 -0.58
N VAL A 65 -15.84 -2.91 -1.80
CA VAL A 65 -16.53 -2.13 -2.86
C VAL A 65 -16.78 -3.04 -4.06
N SER A 66 -17.55 -2.57 -5.03
CA SER A 66 -17.83 -3.34 -6.24
C SER A 66 -16.57 -3.61 -7.05
N ILE A 67 -16.54 -4.73 -7.76
CA ILE A 67 -15.45 -5.08 -8.69
C ILE A 67 -15.31 -4.00 -9.77
N THR A 68 -16.42 -3.43 -10.22
CA THR A 68 -16.43 -2.33 -11.20
C THR A 68 -15.68 -1.11 -10.67
N GLU A 69 -15.91 -0.72 -9.41
CA GLU A 69 -15.20 0.40 -8.79
C GLU A 69 -13.70 0.12 -8.71
N LEU A 70 -13.31 -1.08 -8.33
CA LEU A 70 -11.89 -1.47 -8.27
C LEU A 70 -11.22 -1.38 -9.64
N GLY A 71 -11.86 -1.94 -10.67
CA GLY A 71 -11.35 -1.89 -12.04
C GLY A 71 -11.23 -0.47 -12.58
N THR A 72 -12.17 0.41 -12.26
CA THR A 72 -12.14 1.82 -12.66
C THR A 72 -10.96 2.57 -12.05
N ASN A 73 -10.54 2.20 -10.84
CA ASN A 73 -9.43 2.84 -10.14
C ASN A 73 -8.06 2.20 -10.45
N TRP A 74 -8.03 1.11 -11.19
CA TRP A 74 -6.76 0.47 -11.54
C TRP A 74 -5.90 1.37 -12.42
N VAL A 75 -4.62 1.47 -12.09
CA VAL A 75 -3.64 2.28 -12.83
C VAL A 75 -2.63 1.36 -13.52
N LYS A 76 -2.46 1.55 -14.82
CA LYS A 76 -1.52 0.79 -15.64
C LYS A 76 -0.11 1.40 -15.60
N ASN A 77 0.88 0.61 -16.04
CA ASN A 77 2.26 1.05 -16.22
C ASN A 77 2.94 1.52 -14.93
N THR A 78 2.61 0.86 -13.83
CA THR A 78 3.25 1.07 -12.53
C THR A 78 3.23 -0.23 -11.73
N CYS A 79 4.22 -0.41 -10.87
CA CYS A 79 4.18 -1.49 -9.88
C CYS A 79 3.62 -1.01 -8.52
N VAL A 80 3.40 0.28 -8.34
CA VAL A 80 2.93 0.85 -7.07
C VAL A 80 1.41 0.91 -7.06
N VAL A 81 0.80 0.24 -6.08
CA VAL A 81 -0.66 0.21 -5.93
C VAL A 81 -1.17 0.97 -4.71
N TYR A 82 -0.29 1.31 -3.77
CA TYR A 82 -0.62 2.13 -2.61
C TYR A 82 0.62 2.82 -2.06
N ILE A 83 0.46 4.06 -1.61
CA ILE A 83 1.48 4.86 -0.92
C ILE A 83 0.90 5.29 0.42
N GLY A 84 1.64 5.06 1.50
CA GLY A 84 1.21 5.44 2.85
C GLY A 84 2.35 5.98 3.69
N LYS A 85 2.00 6.50 4.86
CA LYS A 85 2.95 7.06 5.83
C LYS A 85 2.78 6.45 7.21
N ALA A 86 3.83 6.52 7.99
CA ALA A 86 3.83 6.19 9.40
C ALA A 86 4.44 7.36 10.19
N GLY A 87 3.61 8.15 10.86
CA GLY A 87 4.05 9.30 11.66
C GLY A 87 4.66 8.88 13.00
N THR A 88 4.35 7.69 13.50
CA THR A 88 4.95 7.10 14.70
C THR A 88 6.11 6.18 14.31
N THR A 89 5.82 4.91 14.03
CA THR A 89 6.81 3.98 13.49
C THR A 89 6.22 3.20 12.33
N LEU A 90 7.05 2.87 11.35
CA LEU A 90 6.68 1.98 10.23
C LEU A 90 6.15 0.65 10.76
N ARG A 91 6.83 0.03 11.72
CA ARG A 91 6.41 -1.27 12.28
C ARG A 91 5.02 -1.21 12.87
N LYS A 92 4.72 -0.20 13.69
CA LYS A 92 3.40 -0.04 14.30
C LYS A 92 2.31 0.15 13.25
N ARG A 93 2.52 1.05 12.30
CA ARG A 93 1.54 1.36 11.27
C ARG A 93 1.29 0.19 10.33
N LEU A 94 2.36 -0.46 9.87
CA LEU A 94 2.25 -1.62 8.99
C LEU A 94 1.64 -2.82 9.70
N ASN A 95 1.93 -3.03 11.00
CA ASN A 95 1.22 -4.05 11.78
C ASN A 95 -0.29 -3.84 11.79
N GLN A 96 -0.74 -2.60 11.96
CA GLN A 96 -2.17 -2.28 11.89
C GLN A 96 -2.74 -2.64 10.52
N TYR A 97 -2.04 -2.29 9.45
CA TYR A 97 -2.46 -2.58 8.08
C TYR A 97 -2.52 -4.09 7.80
N LEU A 98 -1.49 -4.83 8.22
CA LEU A 98 -1.44 -6.28 8.06
C LEU A 98 -2.55 -7.00 8.84
N LYS A 99 -2.83 -6.56 10.06
CA LYS A 99 -3.93 -7.10 10.88
C LYS A 99 -5.30 -6.78 10.29
N PHE A 100 -5.50 -5.58 9.78
CA PHE A 100 -6.70 -5.23 9.04
C PHE A 100 -6.89 -6.15 7.83
N GLY A 101 -5.83 -6.44 7.09
CA GLY A 101 -5.83 -7.37 5.96
C GLY A 101 -6.11 -8.83 6.35
N ASN A 102 -5.92 -9.19 7.61
CA ASN A 102 -6.29 -10.50 8.16
C ASN A 102 -7.72 -10.54 8.72
N GLY A 103 -8.51 -9.52 8.48
CA GLY A 103 -9.90 -9.48 8.91
C GLY A 103 -10.12 -8.93 10.32
N GLN A 104 -9.08 -8.39 10.97
CA GLN A 104 -9.24 -7.82 12.30
C GLN A 104 -9.88 -6.43 12.25
N ASN A 105 -10.62 -6.10 13.30
CA ASN A 105 -11.31 -4.82 13.45
C ASN A 105 -10.32 -3.74 13.90
N ILE A 106 -9.49 -3.27 12.98
CA ILE A 106 -8.43 -2.28 13.22
C ILE A 106 -8.53 -1.17 12.20
N GLY A 107 -8.28 0.07 12.63
CA GLY A 107 -8.39 1.26 11.80
C GLY A 107 -7.25 1.43 10.79
N HIS A 108 -7.40 0.86 9.62
CA HIS A 108 -6.55 1.18 8.47
C HIS A 108 -7.41 1.24 7.20
N TRP A 109 -8.33 2.19 7.17
CA TRP A 109 -9.36 2.28 6.13
C TRP A 109 -8.83 2.76 4.79
N GLY A 110 -7.80 3.60 4.81
CA GLY A 110 -7.31 4.30 3.62
C GLY A 110 -6.73 3.43 2.52
N GLY A 111 -6.25 2.24 2.84
CA GLY A 111 -5.68 1.29 1.88
C GLY A 111 -6.52 0.04 1.67
N ARG A 112 -7.83 0.11 1.94
CA ARG A 112 -8.70 -1.08 1.97
C ARG A 112 -8.84 -1.81 0.64
N TYR A 113 -8.69 -1.14 -0.50
CA TYR A 113 -8.83 -1.77 -1.82
C TYR A 113 -7.83 -2.91 -2.05
N ILE A 114 -6.65 -2.83 -1.45
CA ILE A 114 -5.59 -3.85 -1.57
C ILE A 114 -6.13 -5.24 -1.22
N TRP A 115 -6.99 -5.32 -0.20
CA TRP A 115 -7.45 -6.61 0.33
C TRP A 115 -8.53 -7.28 -0.51
N GLN A 116 -9.02 -6.61 -1.56
CA GLN A 116 -9.88 -7.21 -2.58
C GLN A 116 -9.11 -7.69 -3.82
N ILE A 117 -7.80 -7.51 -3.86
CA ILE A 117 -6.95 -8.15 -4.86
C ILE A 117 -6.82 -9.63 -4.52
N LYS A 118 -7.13 -10.50 -5.48
CA LYS A 118 -6.95 -11.95 -5.30
C LYS A 118 -5.48 -12.25 -5.02
N ASN A 119 -5.20 -13.11 -4.04
CA ASN A 119 -3.84 -13.44 -3.60
C ASN A 119 -3.06 -12.21 -3.09
N SER A 120 -3.73 -11.32 -2.37
CA SER A 120 -3.12 -10.11 -1.80
C SER A 120 -1.91 -10.40 -0.90
N GLY A 121 -1.82 -11.61 -0.33
CA GLY A 121 -0.64 -12.04 0.43
C GLY A 121 0.67 -12.09 -0.37
N ASN A 122 0.58 -12.14 -1.70
CA ASN A 122 1.73 -12.13 -2.59
C ASN A 122 2.20 -10.72 -2.97
N LEU A 123 1.44 -9.69 -2.65
CA LEU A 123 1.88 -8.30 -2.81
C LEU A 123 3.10 -8.05 -1.93
N LEU A 124 3.97 -7.14 -2.37
CA LEU A 124 5.16 -6.80 -1.62
C LEU A 124 4.95 -5.50 -0.86
N LEU A 125 5.47 -5.43 0.35
CA LEU A 125 5.61 -4.19 1.11
C LEU A 125 7.06 -3.73 1.07
N CYS A 126 7.25 -2.44 0.79
CA CYS A 126 8.54 -1.79 0.91
C CYS A 126 8.37 -0.49 1.70
N TRP A 127 9.48 0.03 2.22
CA TRP A 127 9.45 1.20 3.09
C TRP A 127 10.73 2.01 2.96
N LYS A 128 10.63 3.27 3.36
CA LYS A 128 11.76 4.18 3.45
C LYS A 128 11.69 4.93 4.77
N PRO A 129 12.60 4.66 5.72
CA PRO A 129 12.70 5.45 6.95
C PRO A 129 12.98 6.92 6.64
N THR A 130 12.36 7.81 7.40
CA THR A 130 12.54 9.26 7.28
C THR A 130 12.77 9.87 8.65
N PRO A 131 13.90 9.55 9.32
CA PRO A 131 14.13 9.94 10.72
C PRO A 131 14.19 11.46 10.95
N ASP A 132 14.61 12.21 9.93
CA ASP A 132 14.82 13.66 10.01
C ASP A 132 13.86 14.48 9.14
N GLU A 133 12.83 13.83 8.58
CA GLU A 133 11.88 14.47 7.68
C GLU A 133 10.44 14.17 8.11
N ASP A 134 9.50 15.03 7.71
CA ASP A 134 8.08 14.80 7.95
C ASP A 134 7.53 13.76 6.96
N PRO A 135 7.11 12.56 7.45
CA PRO A 135 6.59 11.53 6.55
C PRO A 135 5.33 11.96 5.79
N GLU A 136 4.52 12.85 6.36
CA GLU A 136 3.34 13.36 5.65
C GLU A 136 3.71 14.21 4.44
N ALA A 137 4.71 15.09 4.59
CA ALA A 137 5.21 15.90 3.48
C ALA A 137 5.79 15.01 2.37
N ILE A 138 6.52 13.95 2.74
CA ILE A 138 7.09 13.01 1.78
C ILE A 138 6.00 12.21 1.07
N GLU A 139 5.02 11.69 1.80
CA GLU A 139 3.88 10.98 1.21
C GLU A 139 3.14 11.87 0.19
N THR A 140 2.84 13.10 0.58
CA THR A 140 2.16 14.07 -0.30
C THR A 140 2.96 14.31 -1.57
N ALA A 141 4.27 14.50 -1.47
CA ALA A 141 5.15 14.70 -2.61
C ALA A 141 5.21 13.47 -3.52
N LEU A 142 5.25 12.27 -2.95
CA LEU A 142 5.25 11.00 -3.71
C LEU A 142 3.95 10.82 -4.49
N ILE A 143 2.81 11.08 -3.86
CA ILE A 143 1.49 10.98 -4.52
C ILE A 143 1.38 12.01 -5.66
N ALA A 144 1.83 13.25 -5.42
CA ALA A 144 1.85 14.29 -6.45
C ALA A 144 2.72 13.86 -7.65
N ARG A 145 3.90 13.33 -7.39
CA ARG A 145 4.81 12.83 -8.43
C ARG A 145 4.21 11.66 -9.20
N PHE A 146 3.56 10.74 -8.51
CA PHE A 146 2.86 9.63 -9.13
C PHE A 146 1.76 10.14 -10.09
N LYS A 147 0.95 11.09 -9.64
CA LYS A 147 -0.13 11.69 -10.44
C LYS A 147 0.40 12.36 -11.71
N GLU A 148 1.52 13.07 -11.63
CA GLU A 148 2.17 13.68 -12.80
C GLU A 148 2.51 12.65 -13.88
N GLN A 149 2.91 11.44 -13.48
CA GLN A 149 3.31 10.37 -14.41
C GLN A 149 2.15 9.52 -14.89
N HIS A 150 0.98 9.64 -14.28
CA HIS A 150 -0.17 8.76 -14.55
C HIS A 150 -1.46 9.55 -14.85
N GLY A 151 -1.32 10.66 -15.56
CA GLY A 151 -2.49 11.43 -16.05
C GLY A 151 -3.38 12.02 -14.95
N GLY A 152 -2.81 12.32 -13.79
CA GLY A 152 -3.54 12.85 -12.64
C GLY A 152 -4.16 11.79 -11.74
N HIS A 153 -3.97 10.51 -12.03
CA HIS A 153 -4.51 9.42 -11.23
C HIS A 153 -3.61 9.11 -10.03
N ARG A 154 -4.23 8.92 -8.87
CA ARG A 154 -3.56 8.38 -7.67
C ARG A 154 -3.23 6.91 -7.85
N PRO A 155 -2.33 6.35 -7.03
CA PRO A 155 -2.19 4.89 -6.97
C PRO A 155 -3.54 4.23 -6.68
N PHE A 156 -3.73 3.02 -7.18
CA PHE A 156 -4.99 2.28 -7.16
C PHE A 156 -5.75 2.34 -5.82
N ALA A 157 -5.07 2.12 -4.71
CA ALA A 157 -5.71 2.04 -3.40
C ALA A 157 -5.66 3.34 -2.59
N ASN A 158 -5.11 4.42 -3.13
CA ASN A 158 -5.16 5.73 -2.48
C ASN A 158 -6.51 6.38 -2.74
N LEU A 159 -7.29 6.58 -1.68
CA LEU A 159 -8.66 7.11 -1.77
C LEU A 159 -8.71 8.64 -1.68
N LYS A 160 -7.61 9.25 -1.27
CA LYS A 160 -7.40 10.70 -1.20
C LYS A 160 -5.92 11.01 -1.39
N ASP A 161 -5.60 12.28 -1.63
CA ASP A 161 -4.22 12.76 -1.73
C ASP A 161 -3.57 12.84 -0.35
#